data_8414bc26acdc8314b482a76124029131
#
_entry.id   8414bc26acdc8314b482a76124029131
#
_cell.length_a   1.000
_cell.length_b   1.000
_cell.length_c   1.000
_cell.angle_alpha   90.00
_cell.angle_beta   90.00
_cell.angle_gamma   90.00
#
_symmetry.space_group_name_H-M   'P 1'
#
loop_
_entity.id
_entity.type
_entity.pdbx_description
1 polymer ?
#
loop_
_entity_poly.entity_id
_entity_poly.type
_entity_poly.pdbx_seq_one_letter_code
_entity_poly.pdbx_strand_id
1 'polypeptide(L)'
;MANYFTIGEISKLSNVSLKTLRYYDEIGILKPKYVNKENKYRYYSIEQLTTIDLIKLFRSTGMSLELIKKILNSQTNLEFMVENIRNQSKVVEEKMKELSAIKEYLDYLDREISQNIEYGLNKVFIKHNEKRRYLNYDVISHSPQELDLNLRDVMLDLDKNIKEFTGTLGATVSYKELKEEDNIIYKGFKVFINEDKDTIYLEEGEYVTIIYEGGPSDSIIYYRMLLDYINENNIEVVGDFNETWIIGKMDENLEEKSLIKLDILKK
;
A
#
# COMPACT_ATOMS: atom_id res chain seq x y z
N MET A 1 -42.62 -13.21 34.95
CA MET A 1 -42.06 -11.89 35.37
C MET A 1 -41.05 -11.47 34.33
N ALA A 2 -41.17 -10.25 33.79
CA ALA A 2 -40.20 -9.79 32.82
C ALA A 2 -38.85 -9.54 33.56
N ASN A 3 -37.81 -10.29 33.19
CA ASN A 3 -36.46 -10.08 33.75
C ASN A 3 -35.86 -8.84 33.11
N TYR A 4 -35.68 -7.79 33.90
CA TYR A 4 -34.98 -6.57 33.50
C TYR A 4 -33.56 -6.60 34.07
N PHE A 5 -32.62 -6.14 33.26
CA PHE A 5 -31.21 -6.09 33.57
C PHE A 5 -30.79 -4.63 33.75
N THR A 6 -30.00 -4.35 34.75
CA THR A 6 -29.31 -3.07 34.88
C THR A 6 -28.31 -2.87 33.76
N ILE A 7 -27.89 -1.63 33.50
CA ILE A 7 -26.86 -1.33 32.50
C ILE A 7 -25.54 -2.10 32.76
N GLY A 8 -25.21 -2.37 34.06
CA GLY A 8 -24.04 -3.15 34.42
C GLY A 8 -24.15 -4.63 34.05
N GLU A 9 -25.35 -5.22 34.26
CA GLU A 9 -25.62 -6.63 33.90
C GLU A 9 -25.65 -6.80 32.39
N ILE A 10 -26.34 -5.91 31.65
CA ILE A 10 -26.38 -5.96 30.19
C ILE A 10 -24.98 -5.75 29.59
N SER A 11 -24.15 -4.88 30.16
CA SER A 11 -22.76 -4.67 29.77
C SER A 11 -21.95 -5.97 29.86
N LYS A 12 -22.10 -6.72 30.95
CA LYS A 12 -21.42 -8.01 31.15
C LYS A 12 -21.94 -9.08 30.19
N LEU A 13 -23.26 -9.19 30.03
CA LEU A 13 -23.91 -10.20 29.19
C LEU A 13 -23.60 -9.99 27.70
N SER A 14 -23.55 -8.73 27.25
CA SER A 14 -23.31 -8.40 25.83
C SER A 14 -21.83 -8.17 25.48
N ASN A 15 -20.96 -8.10 26.49
CA ASN A 15 -19.56 -7.68 26.31
C ASN A 15 -19.45 -6.30 25.62
N VAL A 16 -20.29 -5.35 26.01
CA VAL A 16 -20.30 -3.96 25.53
C VAL A 16 -20.08 -3.02 26.71
N SER A 17 -19.16 -2.05 26.57
CA SER A 17 -18.82 -1.15 27.67
C SER A 17 -20.01 -0.29 28.12
N LEU A 18 -20.03 0.07 29.41
CA LEU A 18 -21.05 0.99 29.97
C LEU A 18 -21.08 2.33 29.18
N LYS A 19 -19.91 2.81 28.76
CA LYS A 19 -19.77 4.03 27.97
C LYS A 19 -20.48 3.88 26.61
N THR A 20 -20.26 2.75 25.94
CA THR A 20 -20.89 2.44 24.65
C THR A 20 -22.42 2.30 24.79
N LEU A 21 -22.91 1.62 25.83
CA LEU A 21 -24.35 1.49 26.05
C LEU A 21 -25.03 2.85 26.35
N ARG A 22 -24.36 3.73 27.08
CA ARG A 22 -24.86 5.12 27.30
C ARG A 22 -24.88 5.90 25.99
N TYR A 23 -23.86 5.77 25.18
CA TYR A 23 -23.79 6.39 23.86
C TYR A 23 -24.88 5.85 22.91
N TYR A 24 -25.18 4.55 22.95
CA TYR A 24 -26.29 3.96 22.20
C TYR A 24 -27.65 4.53 22.62
N ASP A 25 -27.86 4.79 23.90
CA ASP A 25 -29.04 5.47 24.40
C ASP A 25 -29.11 6.93 23.92
N GLU A 26 -28.01 7.67 24.00
CA GLU A 26 -27.91 9.07 23.57
C GLU A 26 -28.26 9.26 22.09
N ILE A 27 -27.67 8.44 21.21
CA ILE A 27 -27.94 8.49 19.76
C ILE A 27 -29.28 7.81 19.39
N GLY A 28 -29.92 7.14 20.36
CA GLY A 28 -31.21 6.48 20.22
C GLY A 28 -31.22 5.24 19.34
N ILE A 29 -30.07 4.52 19.22
CA ILE A 29 -30.00 3.21 18.55
C ILE A 29 -30.46 2.09 19.47
N LEU A 30 -30.23 2.22 20.79
CA LEU A 30 -30.68 1.32 21.83
C LEU A 30 -31.12 2.11 23.06
N LYS A 31 -32.41 2.39 23.20
CA LYS A 31 -32.94 3.05 24.39
C LYS A 31 -33.27 2.02 25.47
N PRO A 32 -33.01 2.31 26.77
CA PRO A 32 -33.41 1.40 27.84
C PRO A 32 -34.92 1.19 27.82
N LYS A 33 -35.38 -0.02 28.21
CA LYS A 33 -36.81 -0.34 28.27
C LYS A 33 -37.55 0.59 29.24
N TYR A 34 -36.92 0.94 30.36
CA TYR A 34 -37.36 1.99 31.24
C TYR A 34 -36.20 2.59 32.05
N VAL A 35 -36.40 3.80 32.51
CA VAL A 35 -35.49 4.49 33.44
C VAL A 35 -36.23 4.68 34.75
N ASN A 36 -35.68 4.20 35.85
CA ASN A 36 -36.27 4.38 37.16
C ASN A 36 -36.24 5.87 37.51
N LYS A 37 -37.43 6.42 37.91
CA LYS A 37 -37.60 7.84 38.16
C LYS A 37 -36.87 8.34 39.42
N GLU A 38 -36.71 7.48 40.43
CA GLU A 38 -36.12 7.82 41.73
C GLU A 38 -34.58 7.84 41.65
N ASN A 39 -34.00 6.74 41.14
CA ASN A 39 -32.54 6.57 41.16
C ASN A 39 -31.88 6.78 39.78
N LYS A 40 -32.65 7.09 38.74
CA LYS A 40 -32.19 7.29 37.35
C LYS A 40 -31.47 6.10 36.72
N TYR A 41 -31.62 4.89 37.30
CA TYR A 41 -31.03 3.68 36.74
C TYR A 41 -31.76 3.24 35.47
N ARG A 42 -30.95 2.83 34.47
CA ARG A 42 -31.42 2.31 33.19
C ARG A 42 -31.60 0.80 33.26
N TYR A 43 -32.74 0.33 32.79
CA TYR A 43 -33.08 -1.07 32.75
C TYR A 43 -33.40 -1.52 31.32
N TYR A 44 -32.86 -2.66 30.97
CA TYR A 44 -32.97 -3.28 29.66
C TYR A 44 -33.68 -4.62 29.77
N SER A 45 -34.40 -5.03 28.71
CA SER A 45 -35.06 -6.34 28.66
C SER A 45 -34.14 -7.38 27.97
N ILE A 46 -34.51 -8.66 28.08
CA ILE A 46 -33.76 -9.76 27.47
C ILE A 46 -33.77 -9.66 25.94
N GLU A 47 -34.86 -9.19 25.32
CA GLU A 47 -34.96 -9.01 23.87
C GLU A 47 -33.96 -7.96 23.34
N GLN A 48 -33.55 -7.02 24.19
CA GLN A 48 -32.59 -5.99 23.82
C GLN A 48 -31.15 -6.53 23.69
N LEU A 49 -30.85 -7.71 24.25
CA LEU A 49 -29.61 -8.43 23.96
C LEU A 49 -29.49 -8.76 22.48
N THR A 50 -30.56 -9.28 21.88
CA THR A 50 -30.59 -9.57 20.44
C THR A 50 -30.33 -8.29 19.61
N THR A 51 -30.90 -7.14 20.02
CA THR A 51 -30.64 -5.86 19.36
C THR A 51 -29.17 -5.47 19.47
N ILE A 52 -28.55 -5.66 20.64
CA ILE A 52 -27.13 -5.39 20.84
C ILE A 52 -26.27 -6.29 19.95
N ASP A 53 -26.60 -7.57 19.86
CA ASP A 53 -25.88 -8.53 19.03
C ASP A 53 -25.98 -8.16 17.53
N LEU A 54 -27.14 -7.73 17.05
CA LEU A 54 -27.32 -7.20 15.70
C LEU A 54 -26.49 -5.93 15.46
N ILE A 55 -26.46 -4.99 16.42
CA ILE A 55 -25.60 -3.80 16.32
C ILE A 55 -24.14 -4.22 16.20
N LYS A 56 -23.66 -5.15 17.04
CA LYS A 56 -22.28 -5.66 16.99
C LYS A 56 -21.99 -6.33 15.63
N LEU A 57 -22.89 -7.16 15.14
CA LEU A 57 -22.75 -7.84 13.85
C LEU A 57 -22.60 -6.82 12.71
N PHE A 58 -23.51 -5.87 12.60
CA PHE A 58 -23.42 -4.85 11.55
C PHE A 58 -22.20 -3.93 11.71
N ARG A 59 -21.80 -3.62 12.95
CA ARG A 59 -20.57 -2.86 13.21
C ARG A 59 -19.32 -3.61 12.74
N SER A 60 -19.27 -4.93 12.93
CA SER A 60 -18.12 -5.74 12.47
C SER A 60 -17.96 -5.76 10.94
N THR A 61 -19.03 -5.50 10.20
CA THR A 61 -18.97 -5.33 8.73
C THR A 61 -18.54 -3.92 8.30
N GLY A 62 -18.33 -2.98 9.25
CA GLY A 62 -17.93 -1.61 8.97
C GLY A 62 -19.09 -0.63 8.77
N MET A 63 -20.34 -1.03 8.95
CA MET A 63 -21.50 -0.13 8.86
C MET A 63 -21.46 0.98 9.92
N SER A 64 -21.90 2.18 9.56
CA SER A 64 -22.05 3.29 10.50
C SER A 64 -23.22 3.07 11.48
N LEU A 65 -23.13 3.62 12.69
CA LEU A 65 -24.22 3.51 13.67
C LEU A 65 -25.51 4.17 13.17
N GLU A 66 -25.41 5.23 12.37
CA GLU A 66 -26.58 5.84 11.74
C GLU A 66 -27.31 4.89 10.78
N LEU A 67 -26.55 4.18 9.92
CA LEU A 67 -27.10 3.22 9.00
C LEU A 67 -27.73 2.05 9.76
N ILE A 68 -27.03 1.52 10.77
CA ILE A 68 -27.53 0.43 11.62
C ILE A 68 -28.82 0.84 12.31
N LYS A 69 -28.90 2.07 12.85
CA LYS A 69 -30.12 2.60 13.44
C LYS A 69 -31.28 2.63 12.44
N LYS A 70 -31.05 3.01 11.18
CA LYS A 70 -32.06 2.97 10.12
C LYS A 70 -32.51 1.54 9.82
N ILE A 71 -31.56 0.60 9.70
CA ILE A 71 -31.84 -0.82 9.42
C ILE A 71 -32.67 -1.47 10.54
N LEU A 72 -32.35 -1.15 11.80
CA LEU A 72 -33.04 -1.72 12.97
C LEU A 72 -34.39 -1.05 13.26
N ASN A 73 -34.75 -0.01 12.53
CA ASN A 73 -36.06 0.64 12.69
C ASN A 73 -37.15 -0.28 12.14
N SER A 74 -38.18 -0.54 12.95
CA SER A 74 -39.32 -1.39 12.59
C SER A 74 -40.12 -0.93 11.36
N GLN A 75 -39.93 0.34 10.92
CA GLN A 75 -40.58 0.89 9.73
C GLN A 75 -39.79 0.69 8.45
N THR A 76 -38.56 0.15 8.55
CA THR A 76 -37.69 -0.09 7.40
C THR A 76 -38.13 -1.34 6.65
N ASN A 77 -38.30 -1.22 5.33
CA ASN A 77 -38.63 -2.36 4.49
C ASN A 77 -37.41 -3.24 4.18
N LEU A 78 -37.66 -4.46 3.74
CA LEU A 78 -36.61 -5.44 3.43
C LEU A 78 -35.75 -5.02 2.24
N GLU A 79 -36.32 -4.31 1.26
CA GLU A 79 -35.60 -3.80 0.09
C GLU A 79 -34.49 -2.85 0.52
N PHE A 80 -34.76 -1.91 1.42
CA PHE A 80 -33.76 -1.00 1.98
C PHE A 80 -32.62 -1.77 2.69
N MET A 81 -32.98 -2.78 3.49
CA MET A 81 -31.98 -3.62 4.17
C MET A 81 -31.07 -4.33 3.15
N VAL A 82 -31.66 -4.99 2.14
CA VAL A 82 -30.93 -5.72 1.10
C VAL A 82 -30.02 -4.79 0.30
N GLU A 83 -30.51 -3.61 -0.08
CA GLU A 83 -29.71 -2.61 -0.79
C GLU A 83 -28.48 -2.20 0.02
N ASN A 84 -28.64 -1.87 1.29
CA ASN A 84 -27.54 -1.43 2.15
C ASN A 84 -26.55 -2.57 2.46
N ILE A 85 -27.02 -3.81 2.61
CA ILE A 85 -26.14 -4.97 2.74
C ILE A 85 -25.31 -5.16 1.47
N ARG A 86 -25.92 -5.06 0.28
CA ARG A 86 -25.19 -5.14 -1.00
C ARG A 86 -24.16 -4.03 -1.16
N ASN A 87 -24.53 -2.80 -0.78
CA ASN A 87 -23.60 -1.68 -0.82
C ASN A 87 -22.41 -1.88 0.13
N GLN A 88 -22.68 -2.40 1.34
CA GLN A 88 -21.60 -2.71 2.29
C GLN A 88 -20.72 -3.87 1.79
N SER A 89 -21.27 -4.86 1.10
CA SER A 89 -20.49 -5.93 0.46
C SER A 89 -19.49 -5.36 -0.56
N LYS A 90 -19.93 -4.42 -1.41
CA LYS A 90 -19.03 -3.74 -2.37
C LYS A 90 -17.90 -2.99 -1.68
N VAL A 91 -18.19 -2.27 -0.58
CA VAL A 91 -17.16 -1.57 0.20
C VAL A 91 -16.13 -2.56 0.77
N VAL A 92 -16.58 -3.74 1.21
CA VAL A 92 -15.68 -4.79 1.69
C VAL A 92 -14.84 -5.36 0.55
N GLU A 93 -15.44 -5.60 -0.62
CA GLU A 93 -14.73 -6.07 -1.83
C GLU A 93 -13.64 -5.08 -2.28
N GLU A 94 -13.93 -3.77 -2.26
CA GLU A 94 -12.94 -2.73 -2.55
C GLU A 94 -11.77 -2.77 -1.55
N LYS A 95 -12.05 -2.86 -0.25
CA LYS A 95 -11.01 -3.00 0.77
C LYS A 95 -10.19 -4.28 0.64
N MET A 96 -10.81 -5.39 0.23
CA MET A 96 -10.07 -6.63 -0.04
C MET A 96 -9.09 -6.46 -1.20
N LYS A 97 -9.48 -5.74 -2.26
CA LYS A 97 -8.55 -5.42 -3.37
C LYS A 97 -7.38 -4.55 -2.91
N GLU A 98 -7.66 -3.49 -2.14
CA GLU A 98 -6.62 -2.64 -1.57
C GLU A 98 -5.62 -3.44 -0.71
N LEU A 99 -6.14 -4.29 0.18
CA LEU A 99 -5.30 -5.14 1.04
C LEU A 99 -4.52 -6.19 0.24
N SER A 100 -5.11 -6.72 -0.85
CA SER A 100 -4.41 -7.66 -1.75
C SER A 100 -3.23 -6.97 -2.44
N ALA A 101 -3.41 -5.75 -2.94
CA ALA A 101 -2.34 -4.98 -3.56
C ALA A 101 -1.20 -4.67 -2.57
N ILE A 102 -1.55 -4.28 -1.33
CA ILE A 102 -0.56 -4.06 -0.26
C ILE A 102 0.22 -5.36 0.04
N LYS A 103 -0.49 -6.49 0.12
CA LYS A 103 0.14 -7.79 0.36
C LYS A 103 1.11 -8.17 -0.75
N GLU A 104 0.71 -8.01 -2.01
CA GLU A 104 1.56 -8.28 -3.17
C GLU A 104 2.83 -7.42 -3.16
N TYR A 105 2.71 -6.15 -2.79
CA TYR A 105 3.85 -5.26 -2.62
C TYR A 105 4.80 -5.71 -1.50
N LEU A 106 4.26 -6.12 -0.34
CA LEU A 106 5.08 -6.65 0.75
C LEU A 106 5.78 -7.96 0.37
N ASP A 107 5.09 -8.86 -0.33
CA ASP A 107 5.66 -10.11 -0.85
C ASP A 107 6.77 -9.83 -1.90
N TYR A 108 6.60 -8.78 -2.71
CA TYR A 108 7.63 -8.31 -3.64
C TYR A 108 8.87 -7.81 -2.88
N LEU A 109 8.69 -6.94 -1.88
CA LEU A 109 9.80 -6.42 -1.07
C LEU A 109 10.55 -7.55 -0.36
N ASP A 110 9.83 -8.49 0.24
CA ASP A 110 10.44 -9.65 0.91
C ASP A 110 11.32 -10.46 -0.05
N ARG A 111 10.79 -10.79 -1.23
CA ARG A 111 11.55 -11.52 -2.26
C ARG A 111 12.78 -10.75 -2.73
N GLU A 112 12.63 -9.47 -3.09
CA GLU A 112 13.74 -8.67 -3.57
C GLU A 112 14.82 -8.53 -2.50
N ILE A 113 14.47 -8.20 -1.26
CA ILE A 113 15.43 -8.04 -0.18
C ILE A 113 16.12 -9.37 0.15
N SER A 114 15.36 -10.47 0.29
CA SER A 114 15.90 -11.79 0.63
C SER A 114 16.86 -12.31 -0.45
N GLN A 115 16.48 -12.22 -1.74
CA GLN A 115 17.36 -12.60 -2.84
C GLN A 115 18.63 -11.74 -2.89
N ASN A 116 18.53 -10.45 -2.61
CA ASN A 116 19.65 -9.54 -2.67
C ASN A 116 20.65 -9.78 -1.53
N ILE A 117 20.18 -10.21 -0.36
CA ILE A 117 21.04 -10.68 0.73
C ILE A 117 21.82 -11.94 0.28
N GLU A 118 21.18 -12.84 -0.45
CA GLU A 118 21.82 -14.08 -0.94
C GLU A 118 22.88 -13.81 -2.02
N TYR A 119 22.63 -12.93 -2.97
CA TYR A 119 23.62 -12.51 -3.99
C TYR A 119 24.75 -11.68 -3.42
N GLY A 120 24.51 -10.98 -2.31
CA GLY A 120 25.43 -10.06 -1.64
C GLY A 120 25.41 -8.66 -2.25
N LEU A 121 25.46 -7.66 -1.37
CA LEU A 121 25.50 -6.25 -1.77
C LEU A 121 26.85 -5.88 -2.37
N ASN A 122 26.86 -4.83 -3.20
CA ASN A 122 28.05 -4.23 -3.81
C ASN A 122 28.85 -5.17 -4.71
N LYS A 123 28.19 -6.14 -5.32
CA LYS A 123 28.80 -7.08 -6.28
C LYS A 123 27.96 -7.11 -7.55
N VAL A 124 28.66 -7.18 -8.69
CA VAL A 124 28.00 -7.36 -9.99
C VAL A 124 27.72 -8.85 -10.21
N PHE A 125 26.52 -9.16 -10.66
CA PHE A 125 26.09 -10.52 -11.00
C PHE A 125 25.13 -10.47 -12.18
N ILE A 126 24.88 -11.65 -12.80
CA ILE A 126 23.86 -11.80 -13.83
C ILE A 126 22.63 -12.43 -13.21
N LYS A 127 21.47 -11.81 -13.40
CA LYS A 127 20.17 -12.28 -12.89
C LYS A 127 19.17 -12.36 -14.03
N HIS A 128 18.40 -13.43 -14.09
CA HIS A 128 17.23 -13.51 -14.94
C HIS A 128 16.09 -12.74 -14.29
N ASN A 129 15.53 -11.77 -15.02
CA ASN A 129 14.35 -11.02 -14.62
C ASN A 129 13.18 -11.38 -15.53
N GLU A 130 12.01 -11.58 -14.93
CA GLU A 130 10.75 -11.72 -15.66
C GLU A 130 10.33 -10.40 -16.28
N LYS A 131 9.42 -10.46 -17.24
CA LYS A 131 8.82 -9.30 -17.87
C LYS A 131 8.09 -8.43 -16.84
N ARG A 132 8.39 -7.13 -16.76
CA ARG A 132 7.81 -6.19 -15.78
C ARG A 132 7.13 -5.03 -16.47
N ARG A 133 5.90 -4.72 -16.07
CA ARG A 133 5.10 -3.59 -16.58
C ARG A 133 5.45 -2.31 -15.85
N TYR A 134 5.47 -1.19 -16.56
CA TYR A 134 5.64 0.12 -15.96
C TYR A 134 4.98 1.23 -16.80
N LEU A 135 4.64 2.33 -16.13
CA LEU A 135 4.37 3.61 -16.78
C LEU A 135 5.67 4.39 -16.89
N ASN A 136 5.85 5.05 -18.03
CA ASN A 136 7.03 5.88 -18.26
C ASN A 136 6.68 7.36 -18.17
N TYR A 137 7.47 8.11 -17.43
CA TYR A 137 7.40 9.56 -17.35
C TYR A 137 8.69 10.13 -17.95
N ASP A 138 8.59 10.71 -19.16
CA ASP A 138 9.72 11.28 -19.88
C ASP A 138 10.10 12.64 -19.26
N VAL A 139 11.08 12.62 -18.36
CA VAL A 139 11.60 13.83 -17.69
C VAL A 139 13.11 13.72 -17.58
N ILE A 140 13.81 14.59 -18.27
CA ILE A 140 15.28 14.62 -18.24
C ILE A 140 15.76 15.31 -16.95
N SER A 141 16.71 14.69 -16.26
CA SER A 141 17.37 15.26 -15.07
C SER A 141 18.87 15.06 -15.17
N HIS A 142 19.64 16.12 -14.90
CA HIS A 142 21.10 16.15 -15.02
C HIS A 142 21.81 16.05 -13.65
N SER A 143 21.05 15.94 -12.57
CA SER A 143 21.58 15.78 -11.22
C SER A 143 20.59 15.04 -10.32
N PRO A 144 21.06 14.42 -9.22
CA PRO A 144 20.18 13.81 -8.23
C PRO A 144 19.16 14.80 -7.64
N GLN A 145 19.54 16.05 -7.42
CA GLN A 145 18.65 17.08 -6.86
C GLN A 145 17.51 17.43 -7.84
N GLU A 146 17.82 17.53 -9.13
CA GLU A 146 16.82 17.74 -10.18
C GLU A 146 15.91 16.53 -10.31
N LEU A 147 16.46 15.31 -10.20
CA LEU A 147 15.70 14.08 -10.17
C LEU A 147 14.68 14.07 -9.04
N ASP A 148 15.08 14.45 -7.82
CA ASP A 148 14.21 14.51 -6.66
C ASP A 148 13.04 15.51 -6.82
N LEU A 149 13.33 16.67 -7.40
CA LEU A 149 12.29 17.66 -7.68
C LEU A 149 11.28 17.14 -8.70
N ASN A 150 11.76 16.57 -9.80
CA ASN A 150 10.90 15.99 -10.84
C ASN A 150 10.11 14.79 -10.33
N LEU A 151 10.66 14.01 -9.42
CA LEU A 151 9.98 12.90 -8.78
C LEU A 151 8.75 13.38 -7.97
N ARG A 152 8.83 14.55 -7.32
CA ARG A 152 7.68 15.12 -6.59
C ARG A 152 6.49 15.37 -7.50
N ASP A 153 6.72 15.88 -8.70
CA ASP A 153 5.65 16.11 -9.68
C ASP A 153 5.02 14.79 -10.16
N VAL A 154 5.85 13.76 -10.39
CA VAL A 154 5.38 12.40 -10.71
C VAL A 154 4.53 11.83 -9.58
N MET A 155 4.97 11.96 -8.32
CA MET A 155 4.22 11.48 -7.16
C MET A 155 2.86 12.18 -7.01
N LEU A 156 2.81 13.49 -7.26
CA LEU A 156 1.54 14.25 -7.23
C LEU A 156 0.57 13.83 -8.34
N ASP A 157 1.08 13.40 -9.48
CA ASP A 157 0.26 12.84 -10.56
C ASP A 157 -0.26 11.43 -10.21
N LEU A 158 0.61 10.60 -9.65
CA LEU A 158 0.24 9.25 -9.19
C LEU A 158 -0.88 9.28 -8.17
N ASP A 159 -0.80 10.14 -7.15
CA ASP A 159 -1.83 10.27 -6.11
C ASP A 159 -3.21 10.64 -6.68
N LYS A 160 -3.25 11.32 -7.81
CA LYS A 160 -4.50 11.73 -8.47
C LYS A 160 -5.07 10.67 -9.41
N ASN A 161 -4.21 9.94 -10.11
CA ASN A 161 -4.58 9.19 -11.31
C ASN A 161 -4.45 7.67 -11.15
N ILE A 162 -3.65 7.17 -10.22
CA ILE A 162 -3.35 5.74 -10.07
C ILE A 162 -3.84 5.23 -8.72
N LYS A 163 -4.83 4.34 -8.77
CA LYS A 163 -5.41 3.71 -7.58
C LYS A 163 -4.64 2.47 -7.09
N GLU A 164 -3.88 1.83 -7.96
CA GLU A 164 -3.17 0.57 -7.69
C GLU A 164 -1.66 0.72 -7.86
N PHE A 165 -1.08 1.70 -7.17
CA PHE A 165 0.36 1.86 -7.14
C PHE A 165 1.03 0.76 -6.31
N THR A 166 1.98 0.03 -6.91
CA THR A 166 2.72 -1.06 -6.23
C THR A 166 3.80 -0.56 -5.28
N GLY A 167 4.03 0.75 -5.25
CA GLY A 167 5.06 1.37 -4.41
C GLY A 167 6.49 1.28 -4.97
N THR A 168 6.70 0.65 -6.12
CA THR A 168 8.03 0.51 -6.72
C THR A 168 8.25 1.57 -7.78
N LEU A 169 9.29 2.36 -7.59
CA LEU A 169 9.73 3.42 -8.49
C LEU A 169 11.13 3.14 -9.01
N GLY A 170 11.46 3.75 -10.13
CA GLY A 170 12.80 3.71 -10.68
C GLY A 170 13.03 4.82 -11.69
N ALA A 171 14.24 4.88 -12.20
CA ALA A 171 14.64 5.81 -13.25
C ALA A 171 15.30 5.06 -14.42
N THR A 172 15.32 5.70 -15.58
CA THR A 172 16.10 5.27 -16.73
C THR A 172 17.35 6.14 -16.83
N VAL A 173 18.52 5.53 -16.88
CA VAL A 173 19.79 6.24 -17.00
C VAL A 173 20.47 5.90 -18.33
N SER A 174 20.91 6.92 -19.06
CA SER A 174 21.52 6.77 -20.38
C SER A 174 22.81 5.95 -20.33
N TYR A 175 22.79 4.76 -20.95
CA TYR A 175 23.99 3.94 -21.10
C TYR A 175 25.06 4.67 -21.94
N LYS A 176 24.65 5.33 -23.01
CA LYS A 176 25.56 6.03 -23.92
C LYS A 176 26.30 7.18 -23.22
N GLU A 177 25.55 8.07 -22.59
CA GLU A 177 26.14 9.26 -21.92
C GLU A 177 27.08 8.83 -20.77
N LEU A 178 26.67 7.83 -20.00
CA LEU A 178 27.48 7.29 -18.92
C LEU A 178 28.79 6.67 -19.45
N LYS A 179 28.73 5.92 -20.55
CA LYS A 179 29.89 5.25 -21.14
C LYS A 179 30.87 6.20 -21.83
N GLU A 180 30.37 7.21 -22.54
CA GLU A 180 31.16 8.11 -23.33
C GLU A 180 31.63 9.34 -22.55
N GLU A 181 30.82 9.86 -21.64
CA GLU A 181 31.03 11.12 -20.93
C GLU A 181 31.20 10.98 -19.41
N ASP A 182 31.09 9.75 -18.88
CA ASP A 182 31.13 9.48 -17.43
C ASP A 182 30.13 10.32 -16.64
N ASN A 183 28.96 10.60 -17.26
CA ASN A 183 27.93 11.45 -16.73
C ASN A 183 26.60 10.73 -16.60
N ILE A 184 25.93 10.88 -15.43
CA ILE A 184 24.60 10.32 -15.19
C ILE A 184 23.57 11.29 -15.74
N ILE A 185 22.86 10.86 -16.78
CA ILE A 185 21.68 11.55 -17.30
C ILE A 185 20.47 10.64 -17.14
N TYR A 186 19.55 11.09 -16.32
CA TYR A 186 18.26 10.42 -16.13
C TYR A 186 17.33 10.83 -17.27
N LYS A 187 16.78 9.85 -17.97
CA LYS A 187 15.86 10.06 -19.11
C LYS A 187 14.38 10.04 -18.71
N GLY A 188 14.07 9.62 -17.51
CA GLY A 188 12.71 9.56 -17.02
C GLY A 188 12.53 8.63 -15.85
N PHE A 189 11.28 8.57 -15.36
CA PHE A 189 10.87 7.70 -14.27
C PHE A 189 10.09 6.50 -14.77
N LYS A 190 10.24 5.40 -14.07
CA LYS A 190 9.45 4.18 -14.22
C LYS A 190 8.60 3.96 -12.98
N VAL A 191 7.31 3.81 -13.16
CA VAL A 191 6.36 3.47 -12.10
C VAL A 191 5.84 2.07 -12.37
N PHE A 192 6.27 1.10 -11.57
CA PHE A 192 5.86 -0.29 -11.75
C PHE A 192 4.43 -0.49 -11.27
N ILE A 193 3.58 -1.04 -12.14
CA ILE A 193 2.14 -1.24 -11.88
C ILE A 193 1.69 -2.61 -12.38
N ASN A 194 0.57 -3.08 -11.81
CA ASN A 194 -0.05 -4.36 -12.22
C ASN A 194 -1.21 -4.19 -13.21
N GLU A 195 -1.65 -2.95 -13.47
CA GLU A 195 -2.73 -2.67 -14.42
C GLU A 195 -2.25 -2.76 -15.89
N ASP A 196 -3.18 -3.09 -16.79
CA ASP A 196 -2.91 -3.35 -18.23
C ASP A 196 -3.11 -2.10 -19.11
N LYS A 197 -3.14 -0.90 -18.54
CA LYS A 197 -3.54 0.32 -19.23
C LYS A 197 -2.31 1.20 -19.53
N ASP A 198 -2.07 1.45 -20.82
CA ASP A 198 -1.00 2.35 -21.32
C ASP A 198 0.41 2.04 -20.80
N THR A 199 0.71 0.75 -20.58
CA THR A 199 1.98 0.29 -20.03
C THR A 199 2.95 -0.15 -21.10
N ILE A 200 4.23 0.09 -20.83
CA ILE A 200 5.36 -0.52 -21.53
C ILE A 200 6.02 -1.56 -20.63
N TYR A 201 6.98 -2.31 -21.20
CA TYR A 201 7.58 -3.44 -20.50
C TYR A 201 9.08 -3.32 -20.46
N LEU A 202 9.68 -3.69 -19.33
CA LEU A 202 11.03 -4.23 -19.32
C LEU A 202 10.96 -5.68 -19.77
N GLU A 203 11.74 -6.01 -20.80
CA GLU A 203 11.70 -7.35 -21.40
C GLU A 203 12.23 -8.40 -20.43
N GLU A 204 11.76 -9.62 -20.58
CA GLU A 204 12.30 -10.79 -19.91
C GLU A 204 13.69 -11.11 -20.45
N GLY A 205 14.62 -11.50 -19.56
CA GLY A 205 15.96 -11.86 -19.97
C GLY A 205 17.00 -11.82 -18.85
N GLU A 206 18.25 -12.03 -19.22
CA GLU A 206 19.40 -11.88 -18.33
C GLU A 206 19.79 -10.41 -18.22
N TYR A 207 19.98 -9.94 -16.99
CA TYR A 207 20.40 -8.56 -16.69
C TYR A 207 21.72 -8.59 -15.94
N VAL A 208 22.66 -7.74 -16.38
CA VAL A 208 23.85 -7.41 -15.57
C VAL A 208 23.38 -6.49 -14.46
N THR A 209 23.51 -6.93 -13.21
CA THR A 209 22.85 -6.33 -12.07
C THR A 209 23.86 -6.06 -10.95
N ILE A 210 23.68 -4.93 -10.26
CA ILE A 210 24.31 -4.64 -8.97
C ILE A 210 23.25 -4.11 -8.01
N ILE A 211 23.38 -4.46 -6.74
CA ILE A 211 22.52 -3.96 -5.68
C ILE A 211 23.40 -3.39 -4.58
N TYR A 212 23.03 -2.22 -4.13
CA TYR A 212 23.81 -1.51 -3.11
C TYR A 212 22.89 -0.76 -2.13
N GLU A 213 23.44 -0.46 -0.98
CA GLU A 213 22.85 0.42 0.03
C GLU A 213 23.58 1.75 -0.03
N GLY A 214 22.86 2.84 -0.34
CA GLY A 214 23.47 4.16 -0.49
C GLY A 214 22.46 5.24 -0.82
N GLY A 215 22.98 6.47 -0.94
CA GLY A 215 22.21 7.63 -1.40
C GLY A 215 22.37 7.88 -2.91
N PRO A 216 21.62 8.84 -3.45
CA PRO A 216 21.69 9.19 -4.88
C PRO A 216 23.08 9.61 -5.36
N SER A 217 23.90 10.21 -4.49
CA SER A 217 25.27 10.63 -4.81
C SER A 217 26.25 9.46 -4.94
N ASP A 218 25.90 8.29 -4.43
CA ASP A 218 26.77 7.11 -4.46
C ASP A 218 26.61 6.33 -5.78
N SER A 219 25.54 6.55 -6.53
CA SER A 219 25.15 5.74 -7.70
C SER A 219 26.22 5.69 -8.79
N ILE A 220 26.98 6.77 -9.01
CA ILE A 220 28.03 6.82 -10.02
C ILE A 220 29.10 5.73 -9.81
N ILE A 221 29.45 5.41 -8.57
CA ILE A 221 30.43 4.37 -8.23
C ILE A 221 29.94 3.01 -8.75
N TYR A 222 28.67 2.71 -8.51
CA TYR A 222 28.07 1.43 -8.87
C TYR A 222 27.79 1.31 -10.37
N TYR A 223 27.48 2.41 -11.04
CA TYR A 223 27.40 2.45 -12.50
C TYR A 223 28.76 2.15 -13.15
N ARG A 224 29.85 2.71 -12.62
CA ARG A 224 31.20 2.38 -13.11
C ARG A 224 31.55 0.91 -12.90
N MET A 225 31.21 0.34 -11.74
CA MET A 225 31.41 -1.09 -11.49
C MET A 225 30.65 -1.97 -12.50
N LEU A 226 29.42 -1.59 -12.90
CA LEU A 226 28.68 -2.30 -13.95
C LEU A 226 29.36 -2.16 -15.30
N LEU A 227 29.80 -0.95 -15.69
CA LEU A 227 30.51 -0.71 -16.94
C LEU A 227 31.82 -1.50 -17.04
N ASP A 228 32.62 -1.50 -15.97
CA ASP A 228 33.87 -2.25 -15.89
C ASP A 228 33.61 -3.74 -16.06
N TYR A 229 32.63 -4.30 -15.35
CA TYR A 229 32.25 -5.69 -15.47
C TYR A 229 31.78 -6.06 -16.90
N ILE A 230 30.96 -5.20 -17.52
CA ILE A 230 30.47 -5.38 -18.91
C ILE A 230 31.65 -5.40 -19.87
N ASN A 231 32.59 -4.46 -19.74
CA ASN A 231 33.75 -4.37 -20.61
C ASN A 231 34.75 -5.54 -20.42
N GLU A 232 35.09 -5.87 -19.18
CA GLU A 232 36.03 -6.96 -18.86
C GLU A 232 35.51 -8.34 -19.33
N ASN A 233 34.20 -8.55 -19.28
CA ASN A 233 33.60 -9.81 -19.71
C ASN A 233 33.08 -9.80 -21.15
N ASN A 234 33.31 -8.71 -21.91
CA ASN A 234 32.85 -8.53 -23.29
C ASN A 234 31.35 -8.78 -23.45
N ILE A 235 30.53 -8.28 -22.52
CA ILE A 235 29.08 -8.46 -22.54
C ILE A 235 28.44 -7.43 -23.48
N GLU A 236 27.65 -7.88 -24.45
CA GLU A 236 26.79 -7.00 -25.23
C GLU A 236 25.52 -6.71 -24.45
N VAL A 237 25.12 -5.43 -24.36
CA VAL A 237 23.95 -4.97 -23.65
C VAL A 237 22.99 -4.23 -24.58
N VAL A 238 21.71 -4.17 -24.19
CA VAL A 238 20.64 -3.53 -24.98
C VAL A 238 19.91 -2.50 -24.12
N GLY A 239 19.68 -1.32 -24.71
CA GLY A 239 18.92 -0.25 -24.07
C GLY A 239 19.74 0.57 -23.08
N ASP A 240 19.05 1.10 -22.11
CA ASP A 240 19.58 1.97 -21.06
C ASP A 240 19.58 1.25 -19.70
N PHE A 241 20.31 1.78 -18.73
CA PHE A 241 20.24 1.27 -17.36
C PHE A 241 18.87 1.54 -16.72
N ASN A 242 18.43 0.58 -15.91
CA ASN A 242 17.32 0.75 -15.00
C ASN A 242 17.88 0.94 -13.59
N GLU A 243 17.52 2.02 -12.95
CA GLU A 243 17.70 2.24 -11.52
C GLU A 243 16.36 1.99 -10.83
N THR A 244 16.31 1.07 -9.90
CA THR A 244 15.08 0.72 -9.16
C THR A 244 15.31 0.95 -7.67
N TRP A 245 14.47 1.78 -7.06
CA TRP A 245 14.50 2.06 -5.63
C TRP A 245 13.63 1.03 -4.89
N ILE A 246 14.28 0.02 -4.32
CA ILE A 246 13.59 -1.12 -3.68
C ILE A 246 12.93 -0.69 -2.38
N ILE A 247 13.71 -0.02 -1.51
CA ILE A 247 13.22 0.51 -0.24
C ILE A 247 14.05 1.71 0.19
N GLY A 248 13.37 2.79 0.57
CA GLY A 248 13.99 3.98 1.16
C GLY A 248 14.32 3.77 2.64
N LYS A 249 15.50 4.19 3.05
CA LYS A 249 15.97 4.12 4.43
C LYS A 249 16.78 5.39 4.76
N MET A 250 16.69 5.87 5.97
CA MET A 250 17.52 6.95 6.49
C MET A 250 18.44 6.39 7.58
N ASP A 251 19.68 6.87 7.60
CA ASP A 251 20.61 6.51 8.66
C ASP A 251 20.45 7.38 9.92
N GLU A 252 21.33 7.19 10.91
CA GLU A 252 21.31 7.92 12.19
C GLU A 252 21.51 9.44 12.01
N ASN A 253 22.14 9.87 10.91
CA ASN A 253 22.38 11.26 10.58
C ASN A 253 21.30 11.88 9.70
N LEU A 254 20.21 11.15 9.41
CA LEU A 254 19.17 11.50 8.47
C LEU A 254 19.66 11.59 7.00
N GLU A 255 20.75 10.88 6.68
CA GLU A 255 21.20 10.70 5.31
C GLU A 255 20.48 9.50 4.67
N GLU A 256 20.15 9.62 3.39
CA GLU A 256 19.51 8.55 2.66
C GLU A 256 20.44 7.36 2.46
N LYS A 257 19.99 6.17 2.82
CA LYS A 257 20.64 4.86 2.65
C LYS A 257 19.66 3.87 2.05
N SER A 258 19.11 4.22 0.93
CA SER A 258 18.14 3.39 0.20
C SER A 258 18.80 2.12 -0.35
N LEU A 259 18.02 1.04 -0.44
CA LEU A 259 18.42 -0.16 -1.19
C LEU A 259 18.06 0.06 -2.66
N ILE A 260 19.09 0.12 -3.50
CA ILE A 260 18.98 0.49 -4.91
C ILE A 260 19.51 -0.66 -5.76
N LYS A 261 18.78 -1.00 -6.82
CA LYS A 261 19.18 -1.95 -7.84
C LYS A 261 19.44 -1.21 -9.16
N LEU A 262 20.63 -1.42 -9.73
CA LEU A 262 20.95 -1.02 -11.09
C LEU A 262 21.01 -2.27 -11.96
N ASP A 263 20.34 -2.24 -13.08
CA ASP A 263 20.39 -3.34 -14.04
C ASP A 263 20.36 -2.86 -15.49
N ILE A 264 20.93 -3.65 -16.40
CA ILE A 264 20.86 -3.46 -17.85
C ILE A 264 20.71 -4.81 -18.54
N LEU A 265 19.84 -4.85 -19.56
CA LEU A 265 19.56 -6.08 -20.31
C LEU A 265 20.79 -6.53 -21.09
N LYS A 266 21.20 -7.77 -20.87
CA LYS A 266 22.20 -8.46 -21.69
C LYS A 266 21.57 -8.92 -23.00
N LYS A 267 22.26 -8.75 -24.09
CA LYS A 267 21.81 -9.18 -25.44
C LYS A 267 21.80 -10.69 -25.59
#